data_65dacc76eb9cb11c4986b5698cd81654
#
_entry.id   65dacc76eb9cb11c4986b5698cd81654
#
_cell.length_a   1.000
_cell.length_b   1.000
_cell.length_c   1.000
_cell.angle_alpha   90.00
_cell.angle_beta   90.00
_cell.angle_gamma   90.00
#
_symmetry.space_group_name_H-M   'P 1'
#
loop_
_entity.id
_entity.type
_entity.pdbx_description
1 polymer ?
#
loop_
_entity_poly.entity_id
_entity_poly.type
_entity_poly.pdbx_seq_one_letter_code
_entity_poly.pdbx_strand_id
1 'polypeptide(L)'
;MDTNDLPIMATAEDAILAKRATVQTGYYEDPFLEPFAKKALGNTRRRQFQPIIKRGTHARVCCMDRAISQFLRKNNNDNQDCQIVVLGAGKDTSYFRYRSGYIMGMEQQQNSNGDTANNREVHWYEVDHKSVIQEKYKIITDTPELASLCTTVQQSKAGSGGGGFSSSGKNGKYHLIQHDLRDDPSLLVQKLNLKVRLPTLFLLECVFMYLPNQASKALLTTLSTSVEKAWIVGYEPILGSDPFGRIMQQNLVRARVATPFSCLLQTRTLQAHLEKLVEGGFSRRAVACDMWSAYETILTNDQRRRANKSELLDEVEEWILIMRHYCFFAARGGNQRDNDDDDTNEWTRVGPESPLGFLPEKCLEFK
;
A
#
# COMPACT_ATOMS: atom_id res chain seq x y z
N MET A 1 11.88 4.37 -22.98
CA MET A 1 12.13 3.91 -21.60
C MET A 1 13.42 4.57 -21.18
N ASP A 2 13.38 5.42 -20.19
CA ASP A 2 14.61 6.05 -19.69
C ASP A 2 15.44 4.96 -19.00
N THR A 3 16.71 4.82 -19.36
CA THR A 3 17.63 3.84 -18.76
C THR A 3 17.80 4.05 -17.24
N ASN A 4 17.42 5.22 -16.74
CA ASN A 4 17.42 5.56 -15.32
C ASN A 4 16.29 4.86 -14.52
N ASP A 5 15.24 4.38 -15.15
CA ASP A 5 14.09 3.74 -14.49
C ASP A 5 14.30 2.23 -14.24
N LEU A 6 15.25 1.60 -14.93
CA LEU A 6 15.51 0.16 -14.79
C LEU A 6 15.81 -0.29 -13.35
N PRO A 7 16.62 0.44 -12.56
CA PRO A 7 16.87 0.06 -11.17
C PRO A 7 15.61 0.10 -10.30
N ILE A 8 14.73 1.09 -10.50
CA ILE A 8 13.48 1.23 -9.76
C ILE A 8 12.53 0.10 -10.12
N MET A 9 12.41 -0.25 -11.41
CA MET A 9 11.59 -1.36 -11.86
C MET A 9 12.07 -2.71 -11.31
N ALA A 10 13.39 -2.91 -11.19
CA ALA A 10 13.97 -4.12 -10.61
C ALA A 10 13.57 -4.30 -9.13
N THR A 11 13.30 -3.22 -8.39
CA THR A 11 12.85 -3.33 -6.99
C THR A 11 11.45 -3.93 -6.87
N ALA A 12 10.57 -3.74 -7.86
CA ALA A 12 9.27 -4.38 -7.90
C ALA A 12 9.38 -5.91 -8.09
N GLU A 13 10.40 -6.35 -8.84
CA GLU A 13 10.71 -7.79 -8.99
C GLU A 13 11.26 -8.38 -7.69
N ASP A 14 12.18 -7.68 -7.03
CA ASP A 14 12.69 -8.10 -5.73
C ASP A 14 11.57 -8.18 -4.67
N ALA A 15 10.65 -7.24 -4.67
CA ALA A 15 9.51 -7.23 -3.75
C ALA A 15 8.59 -8.44 -3.94
N ILE A 16 8.22 -8.78 -5.20
CA ILE A 16 7.34 -9.93 -5.46
C ILE A 16 8.04 -11.25 -5.14
N LEU A 17 9.34 -11.37 -5.38
CA LEU A 17 10.12 -12.55 -5.04
C LEU A 17 10.26 -12.72 -3.53
N ALA A 18 10.43 -11.64 -2.77
CA ALA A 18 10.43 -11.67 -1.31
C ALA A 18 9.05 -12.09 -0.75
N LYS A 19 7.95 -11.51 -1.26
CA LYS A 19 6.57 -11.92 -0.92
C LYS A 19 6.37 -13.42 -1.22
N ARG A 20 6.79 -13.90 -2.39
CA ARG A 20 6.71 -15.31 -2.77
C ARG A 20 7.47 -16.23 -1.81
N ALA A 21 8.72 -15.91 -1.50
CA ALA A 21 9.53 -16.68 -0.56
C ALA A 21 8.88 -16.72 0.84
N THR A 22 8.28 -15.63 1.28
CA THR A 22 7.56 -15.52 2.55
C THR A 22 6.33 -16.44 2.58
N VAL A 23 5.54 -16.47 1.50
CA VAL A 23 4.38 -17.39 1.36
C VAL A 23 4.83 -18.85 1.33
N GLN A 24 5.87 -19.18 0.54
CA GLN A 24 6.39 -20.53 0.43
C GLN A 24 6.97 -21.07 1.75
N THR A 25 7.45 -20.18 2.62
CA THR A 25 7.89 -20.54 3.97
C THR A 25 6.72 -20.70 4.96
N GLY A 26 5.49 -20.28 4.60
CA GLY A 26 4.29 -20.47 5.40
C GLY A 26 3.91 -19.30 6.31
N TYR A 27 4.52 -18.12 6.15
CA TYR A 27 4.21 -16.94 6.96
C TYR A 27 2.78 -16.43 6.77
N TYR A 28 2.28 -16.41 5.55
CA TYR A 28 0.90 -16.03 5.20
C TYR A 28 0.47 -16.69 3.90
N GLU A 29 -0.79 -16.53 3.52
CA GLU A 29 -1.35 -17.12 2.32
C GLU A 29 -1.62 -16.08 1.25
N ASP A 30 -1.13 -16.35 0.04
CA ASP A 30 -1.40 -15.57 -1.15
C ASP A 30 -1.29 -16.48 -2.39
N PRO A 31 -2.39 -17.08 -2.83
CA PRO A 31 -2.37 -17.97 -3.99
C PRO A 31 -2.18 -17.24 -5.32
N PHE A 32 -2.24 -15.91 -5.31
CA PHE A 32 -2.19 -15.09 -6.53
C PHE A 32 -0.78 -14.62 -6.91
N LEU A 33 0.24 -14.90 -6.08
CA LEU A 33 1.62 -14.43 -6.32
C LEU A 33 2.32 -15.12 -7.48
N GLU A 34 2.10 -16.42 -7.70
CA GLU A 34 2.88 -17.22 -8.65
C GLU A 34 2.85 -16.67 -10.08
N PRO A 35 1.70 -16.27 -10.67
CA PRO A 35 1.67 -15.68 -12.01
C PRO A 35 2.55 -14.43 -12.15
N PHE A 36 2.55 -13.58 -11.11
CA PHE A 36 3.34 -12.35 -11.08
C PHE A 36 4.83 -12.60 -10.83
N ALA A 37 5.17 -13.64 -10.07
CA ALA A 37 6.56 -14.00 -9.75
C ALA A 37 7.24 -14.77 -10.88
N LYS A 38 6.51 -15.50 -11.72
CA LYS A 38 7.05 -16.34 -12.80
C LYS A 38 8.01 -15.59 -13.71
N LYS A 39 7.67 -14.37 -14.09
CA LYS A 39 8.50 -13.57 -15.00
C LYS A 39 9.77 -13.08 -14.32
N ALA A 40 9.69 -12.70 -13.04
CA ALA A 40 10.84 -12.30 -12.24
C ALA A 40 11.83 -13.48 -12.04
N LEU A 41 11.34 -14.72 -12.09
CA LEU A 41 12.16 -15.94 -11.97
C LEU A 41 12.87 -16.32 -13.27
N GLY A 42 12.45 -15.79 -14.43
CA GLY A 42 12.79 -16.29 -15.78
C GLY A 42 14.27 -16.38 -16.15
N ASN A 43 15.18 -15.68 -15.42
CA ASN A 43 16.62 -15.70 -15.69
C ASN A 43 17.52 -15.67 -14.43
N THR A 44 16.96 -15.71 -13.24
CA THR A 44 17.76 -15.61 -12.01
C THR A 44 17.84 -16.95 -11.30
N ARG A 45 19.07 -17.36 -10.90
CA ARG A 45 19.29 -18.41 -9.93
C ARG A 45 18.34 -18.17 -8.74
N ARG A 46 17.71 -19.25 -8.20
CA ARG A 46 16.84 -19.20 -7.02
C ARG A 46 17.50 -18.32 -5.95
N ARG A 47 17.05 -17.09 -5.81
CA ARG A 47 17.52 -16.19 -4.76
C ARG A 47 16.94 -16.70 -3.45
N GLN A 48 17.81 -17.12 -2.55
CA GLN A 48 17.40 -17.47 -1.19
C GLN A 48 17.26 -16.17 -0.40
N PHE A 49 16.10 -15.96 0.18
CA PHE A 49 15.86 -14.84 1.10
C PHE A 49 16.11 -15.29 2.53
N GLN A 50 16.88 -14.50 3.26
CA GLN A 50 17.15 -14.73 4.68
C GLN A 50 15.88 -14.58 5.52
N PRO A 51 15.80 -15.24 6.70
CA PRO A 51 14.65 -15.13 7.62
C PRO A 51 14.27 -13.69 7.96
N ILE A 52 15.26 -12.82 8.17
CA ILE A 52 15.05 -11.40 8.46
C ILE A 52 14.23 -10.67 7.38
N ILE A 53 14.49 -10.97 6.09
CA ILE A 53 13.77 -10.37 4.97
C ILE A 53 12.34 -10.90 4.89
N LYS A 54 12.15 -12.22 5.04
CA LYS A 54 10.82 -12.84 5.00
C LYS A 54 9.96 -12.37 6.16
N ARG A 55 10.51 -12.26 7.36
CA ARG A 55 9.79 -11.78 8.54
C ARG A 55 9.44 -10.29 8.43
N GLY A 56 10.33 -9.46 7.91
CA GLY A 56 10.05 -8.05 7.59
C GLY A 56 8.95 -7.90 6.53
N THR A 57 9.01 -8.71 5.46
CA THR A 57 7.97 -8.76 4.43
C THR A 57 6.61 -9.17 5.00
N HIS A 58 6.58 -10.20 5.88
CA HIS A 58 5.36 -10.61 6.57
C HIS A 58 4.77 -9.48 7.43
N ALA A 59 5.59 -8.82 8.23
CA ALA A 59 5.16 -7.69 9.06
C ALA A 59 4.53 -6.56 8.21
N ARG A 60 5.21 -6.20 7.11
CA ARG A 60 4.70 -5.21 6.15
C ARG A 60 3.35 -5.61 5.58
N VAL A 61 3.20 -6.84 5.08
CA VAL A 61 1.93 -7.33 4.52
C VAL A 61 0.83 -7.30 5.58
N CYS A 62 1.09 -7.77 6.80
CA CYS A 62 0.10 -7.75 7.89
C CYS A 62 -0.37 -6.33 8.23
N CYS A 63 0.55 -5.35 8.26
CA CYS A 63 0.20 -3.95 8.53
C CYS A 63 -0.68 -3.35 7.43
N MET A 64 -0.32 -3.58 6.16
CA MET A 64 -1.12 -3.10 5.01
C MET A 64 -2.50 -3.76 4.97
N ASP A 65 -2.57 -5.08 5.16
CA ASP A 65 -3.84 -5.81 5.22
C ASP A 65 -4.73 -5.31 6.35
N ARG A 66 -4.14 -5.00 7.50
CA ARG A 66 -4.90 -4.46 8.64
C ARG A 66 -5.51 -3.10 8.31
N ALA A 67 -4.74 -2.21 7.66
CA ALA A 67 -5.23 -0.90 7.23
C ALA A 67 -6.39 -1.02 6.23
N ILE A 68 -6.23 -1.87 5.22
CA ILE A 68 -7.29 -2.15 4.23
C ILE A 68 -8.54 -2.72 4.93
N SER A 69 -8.37 -3.73 5.78
CA SER A 69 -9.48 -4.37 6.50
C SER A 69 -10.26 -3.39 7.35
N GLN A 70 -9.59 -2.52 8.06
CA GLN A 70 -10.25 -1.54 8.94
C GLN A 70 -10.99 -0.48 8.13
N PHE A 71 -10.39 0.03 7.06
CA PHE A 71 -11.04 0.97 6.16
C PHE A 71 -12.33 0.35 5.57
N LEU A 72 -12.24 -0.89 5.11
CA LEU A 72 -13.39 -1.61 4.55
C LEU A 72 -14.48 -1.89 5.59
N ARG A 73 -14.13 -2.29 6.81
CA ARG A 73 -15.10 -2.53 7.89
C ARG A 73 -15.85 -1.27 8.28
N LYS A 74 -15.17 -0.14 8.43
CA LYS A 74 -15.81 1.14 8.75
C LYS A 74 -16.86 1.48 7.70
N ASN A 75 -16.48 1.50 6.43
CA ASN A 75 -17.40 1.82 5.36
C ASN A 75 -18.51 0.74 5.20
N ASN A 76 -18.24 -0.50 5.65
CA ASN A 76 -19.27 -1.53 5.75
C ASN A 76 -20.33 -1.21 6.79
N ASN A 77 -19.91 -0.84 7.96
CA ASN A 77 -20.83 -0.49 9.03
C ASN A 77 -21.70 0.72 8.63
N ASP A 78 -21.10 1.67 7.89
CA ASP A 78 -21.80 2.87 7.39
C ASP A 78 -22.64 2.59 6.12
N ASN A 79 -22.63 1.37 5.59
CA ASN A 79 -23.27 0.96 4.33
C ASN A 79 -22.91 1.90 3.15
N GLN A 80 -21.67 2.32 3.08
CA GLN A 80 -21.16 3.31 2.13
C GLN A 80 -20.18 2.68 1.13
N ASP A 81 -20.35 2.97 -0.17
CA ASP A 81 -19.34 2.71 -1.19
C ASP A 81 -18.03 3.39 -0.84
N CYS A 82 -16.91 2.82 -1.25
CA CYS A 82 -15.61 3.42 -0.98
C CYS A 82 -14.62 3.19 -2.12
N GLN A 83 -13.50 3.89 -2.05
CA GLN A 83 -12.43 3.87 -3.05
C GLN A 83 -11.10 3.52 -2.40
N ILE A 84 -10.32 2.65 -3.05
CA ILE A 84 -8.95 2.33 -2.65
C ILE A 84 -8.04 2.61 -3.84
N VAL A 85 -7.01 3.41 -3.64
CA VAL A 85 -6.03 3.80 -4.66
C VAL A 85 -4.64 3.36 -4.22
N VAL A 86 -4.07 2.37 -4.91
CA VAL A 86 -2.70 1.88 -4.66
C VAL A 86 -1.75 2.62 -5.58
N LEU A 87 -0.87 3.43 -5.01
CA LEU A 87 0.12 4.22 -5.73
C LEU A 87 1.43 3.43 -5.82
N GLY A 88 2.02 3.34 -7.01
CA GLY A 88 3.20 2.49 -7.24
C GLY A 88 2.87 1.01 -6.99
N ALA A 89 1.77 0.54 -7.58
CA ALA A 89 1.19 -0.77 -7.28
C ALA A 89 2.10 -1.95 -7.64
N GLY A 90 3.04 -1.78 -8.55
CA GLY A 90 3.94 -2.87 -8.96
C GLY A 90 3.21 -4.15 -9.32
N LYS A 91 3.64 -5.24 -8.71
CA LYS A 91 3.01 -6.57 -8.82
C LYS A 91 2.18 -6.93 -7.57
N ASP A 92 1.56 -5.92 -6.93
CA ASP A 92 0.72 -6.12 -5.74
C ASP A 92 -0.48 -7.03 -6.04
N THR A 93 -0.86 -7.85 -5.06
CA THR A 93 -1.94 -8.85 -5.16
C THR A 93 -3.09 -8.56 -4.20
N SER A 94 -3.06 -7.45 -3.47
CA SER A 94 -4.05 -7.11 -2.42
C SER A 94 -5.49 -7.11 -2.94
N TYR A 95 -5.72 -6.63 -4.17
CA TYR A 95 -7.05 -6.69 -4.78
C TYR A 95 -7.58 -8.12 -4.87
N PHE A 96 -6.76 -9.06 -5.38
CA PHE A 96 -7.16 -10.47 -5.55
C PHE A 96 -7.37 -11.15 -4.20
N ARG A 97 -6.50 -10.86 -3.24
CA ARG A 97 -6.61 -11.34 -1.86
C ARG A 97 -7.87 -10.81 -1.17
N TYR A 98 -8.19 -9.54 -1.37
CA TYR A 98 -9.45 -8.94 -0.90
C TYR A 98 -10.66 -9.64 -1.55
N ARG A 99 -10.67 -9.78 -2.87
CA ARG A 99 -11.78 -10.39 -3.61
C ARG A 99 -12.04 -11.85 -3.22
N SER A 100 -11.02 -12.55 -2.74
CA SER A 100 -11.06 -13.96 -2.36
C SER A 100 -11.10 -14.18 -0.84
N GLY A 101 -11.32 -13.13 -0.04
CA GLY A 101 -11.50 -13.22 1.40
C GLY A 101 -10.24 -13.38 2.24
N TYR A 102 -9.04 -13.30 1.64
CA TYR A 102 -7.77 -13.36 2.39
C TYR A 102 -7.48 -12.07 3.15
N ILE A 103 -8.00 -10.94 2.71
CA ILE A 103 -8.01 -9.69 3.47
C ILE A 103 -9.42 -9.55 4.05
N MET A 104 -9.55 -9.76 5.35
CA MET A 104 -10.82 -9.74 6.05
C MET A 104 -11.37 -8.30 6.13
N GLY A 105 -12.23 -7.95 5.22
CA GLY A 105 -13.03 -6.70 5.21
C GLY A 105 -14.52 -6.96 5.11
N MET A 106 -14.89 -8.17 4.68
CA MET A 106 -16.25 -8.65 4.68
C MET A 106 -16.27 -9.96 5.46
N GLU A 107 -16.71 -9.95 6.70
CA GLU A 107 -17.46 -11.10 7.18
C GLU A 107 -18.63 -11.22 6.21
N GLN A 108 -18.64 -12.27 5.41
CA GLN A 108 -19.88 -12.77 4.87
C GLN A 108 -20.72 -13.13 6.09
N GLN A 109 -21.48 -12.19 6.62
CA GLN A 109 -22.67 -12.54 7.36
C GLN A 109 -23.56 -13.22 6.32
N GLN A 110 -23.39 -14.53 6.20
CA GLN A 110 -24.45 -15.40 5.79
C GLN A 110 -25.52 -15.25 6.86
N ASN A 111 -26.35 -14.25 6.68
CA ASN A 111 -27.64 -14.28 7.35
C ASN A 111 -28.30 -15.56 6.90
N SER A 112 -28.82 -16.31 7.88
CA SER A 112 -29.51 -17.60 7.74
C SER A 112 -30.67 -17.62 6.70
N ASN A 113 -30.89 -16.52 5.98
CA ASN A 113 -31.95 -16.34 4.99
C ASN A 113 -31.46 -16.21 3.55
N GLY A 114 -30.15 -16.41 3.27
CA GLY A 114 -29.66 -16.46 1.88
C GLY A 114 -29.57 -15.12 1.15
N ASP A 115 -29.97 -14.01 1.76
CA ASP A 115 -29.80 -12.67 1.20
C ASP A 115 -28.41 -12.12 1.54
N THR A 116 -27.56 -12.00 0.54
CA THR A 116 -26.28 -11.28 0.61
C THR A 116 -26.56 -9.78 0.72
N ALA A 117 -26.87 -9.33 1.93
CA ALA A 117 -27.22 -7.93 2.22
C ALA A 117 -25.99 -7.04 2.36
N ASN A 118 -25.10 -7.00 1.37
CA ASN A 118 -24.09 -5.94 1.28
C ASN A 118 -23.90 -5.54 -0.19
N ASN A 119 -24.72 -4.56 -0.60
CA ASN A 119 -24.77 -4.07 -1.98
C ASN A 119 -23.74 -2.97 -2.25
N ARG A 120 -22.64 -2.92 -1.46
CA ARG A 120 -21.64 -1.86 -1.57
C ARG A 120 -20.62 -2.14 -2.64
N GLU A 121 -20.27 -1.09 -3.38
CA GLU A 121 -19.21 -1.14 -4.36
C GLU A 121 -17.89 -0.66 -3.73
N VAL A 122 -16.83 -1.45 -3.90
CA VAL A 122 -15.45 -1.03 -3.64
C VAL A 122 -14.78 -0.76 -4.98
N HIS A 123 -14.43 0.50 -5.25
CA HIS A 123 -13.67 0.86 -6.43
C HIS A 123 -12.18 0.77 -6.12
N TRP A 124 -11.47 -0.13 -6.78
CA TRP A 124 -10.06 -0.37 -6.56
C TRP A 124 -9.23 0.12 -7.75
N TYR A 125 -8.31 1.03 -7.49
CA TYR A 125 -7.43 1.61 -8.50
C TYR A 125 -5.99 1.23 -8.19
N GLU A 126 -5.26 0.79 -9.20
CA GLU A 126 -3.82 0.58 -9.12
C GLU A 126 -3.13 1.49 -10.12
N VAL A 127 -2.20 2.31 -9.61
CA VAL A 127 -1.47 3.31 -10.38
C VAL A 127 -0.01 2.92 -10.44
N ASP A 128 0.56 2.89 -11.64
CA ASP A 128 1.99 2.67 -11.84
C ASP A 128 2.44 3.15 -13.22
N HIS A 129 3.75 3.08 -13.46
CA HIS A 129 4.33 3.37 -14.76
C HIS A 129 3.72 2.48 -15.86
N LYS A 130 3.65 3.03 -17.08
CA LYS A 130 3.02 2.39 -18.24
C LYS A 130 3.44 0.93 -18.45
N SER A 131 4.74 0.65 -18.39
CA SER A 131 5.26 -0.70 -18.62
C SER A 131 4.83 -1.70 -17.55
N VAL A 132 4.78 -1.26 -16.27
CA VAL A 132 4.34 -2.08 -15.13
C VAL A 132 2.85 -2.43 -15.27
N ILE A 133 2.03 -1.44 -15.57
CA ILE A 133 0.58 -1.65 -15.77
C ILE A 133 0.29 -2.54 -16.98
N GLN A 134 0.99 -2.35 -18.08
CA GLN A 134 0.83 -3.23 -19.27
C GLN A 134 1.23 -4.67 -18.97
N GLU A 135 2.33 -4.88 -18.24
CA GLU A 135 2.76 -6.21 -17.83
C GLU A 135 1.74 -6.84 -16.88
N LYS A 136 1.28 -6.10 -15.88
CA LYS A 136 0.29 -6.57 -14.90
C LYS A 136 -1.02 -6.95 -15.59
N TYR A 137 -1.50 -6.11 -16.51
CA TYR A 137 -2.69 -6.40 -17.32
C TYR A 137 -2.54 -7.71 -18.08
N LYS A 138 -1.39 -7.91 -18.75
CA LYS A 138 -1.14 -9.15 -19.49
C LYS A 138 -1.15 -10.37 -18.57
N ILE A 139 -0.49 -10.31 -17.42
CA ILE A 139 -0.48 -11.41 -16.44
C ILE A 139 -1.91 -11.75 -16.00
N ILE A 140 -2.73 -10.73 -15.72
CA ILE A 140 -4.12 -10.92 -15.29
C ILE A 140 -4.94 -11.60 -16.41
N THR A 141 -4.83 -11.12 -17.65
CA THR A 141 -5.61 -11.67 -18.77
C THR A 141 -5.16 -13.07 -19.17
N ASP A 142 -3.86 -13.38 -19.06
CA ASP A 142 -3.30 -14.68 -19.39
C ASP A 142 -3.50 -15.74 -18.28
N THR A 143 -4.02 -15.34 -17.10
CA THR A 143 -4.23 -16.22 -15.94
C THR A 143 -5.72 -16.33 -15.63
N PRO A 144 -6.39 -17.48 -15.96
CA PRO A 144 -7.84 -17.62 -15.81
C PRO A 144 -8.36 -17.33 -14.40
N GLU A 145 -7.62 -17.74 -13.36
CA GLU A 145 -7.99 -17.52 -11.96
C GLU A 145 -8.04 -16.03 -11.61
N LEU A 146 -7.08 -15.23 -12.12
CA LEU A 146 -7.04 -13.78 -11.91
C LEU A 146 -8.12 -13.09 -12.76
N ALA A 147 -8.26 -13.49 -14.02
CA ALA A 147 -9.26 -12.94 -14.92
C ALA A 147 -10.68 -13.14 -14.41
N SER A 148 -10.98 -14.29 -13.76
CA SER A 148 -12.29 -14.59 -13.21
C SER A 148 -12.71 -13.67 -12.05
N LEU A 149 -11.72 -13.12 -11.32
CA LEU A 149 -11.95 -12.13 -10.24
C LEU A 149 -12.18 -10.72 -10.78
N CYS A 150 -11.83 -10.49 -12.06
CA CYS A 150 -12.00 -9.23 -12.78
C CYS A 150 -13.11 -9.42 -13.85
N THR A 151 -14.35 -9.21 -13.55
CA THR A 151 -15.54 -9.69 -14.31
C THR A 151 -15.72 -9.09 -15.71
N THR A 152 -14.96 -8.18 -16.19
CA THR A 152 -14.81 -7.77 -17.60
C THR A 152 -13.63 -6.80 -17.68
N VAL A 153 -12.54 -7.23 -18.24
CA VAL A 153 -11.39 -6.35 -18.46
C VAL A 153 -11.58 -5.62 -19.78
N GLN A 154 -11.89 -4.35 -19.73
CA GLN A 154 -11.99 -3.50 -20.93
C GLN A 154 -10.80 -2.55 -20.98
N GLN A 155 -10.14 -2.50 -22.13
CA GLN A 155 -9.19 -1.44 -22.42
C GLN A 155 -9.99 -0.16 -22.66
N SER A 156 -9.87 0.84 -21.79
CA SER A 156 -10.45 2.14 -22.04
C SER A 156 -9.81 2.73 -23.29
N LYS A 157 -10.60 2.94 -24.35
CA LYS A 157 -10.14 3.63 -25.56
C LYS A 157 -9.65 5.02 -25.12
N ALA A 158 -8.40 5.30 -25.44
CA ALA A 158 -7.78 6.59 -25.17
C ALA A 158 -8.58 7.71 -25.86
N GLY A 159 -9.41 8.39 -25.11
CA GLY A 159 -9.72 9.78 -25.39
C GLY A 159 -8.54 10.60 -24.89
N SER A 160 -7.81 11.21 -25.79
CA SER A 160 -6.71 12.17 -25.57
C SER A 160 -5.94 12.02 -24.23
N GLY A 161 -4.95 11.12 -24.21
CA GLY A 161 -3.83 11.24 -23.29
C GLY A 161 -3.59 10.16 -22.25
N GLY A 162 -4.29 9.02 -22.17
CA GLY A 162 -3.94 8.00 -21.20
C GLY A 162 -4.70 6.69 -21.37
N GLY A 163 -3.99 5.60 -21.70
CA GLY A 163 -4.57 4.26 -21.71
C GLY A 163 -4.68 3.72 -20.28
N GLY A 164 -5.87 3.29 -19.88
CA GLY A 164 -6.13 2.56 -18.65
C GLY A 164 -6.92 1.29 -18.96
N PHE A 165 -6.96 0.36 -18.00
CA PHE A 165 -7.76 -0.85 -18.08
C PHE A 165 -8.74 -0.86 -16.92
N SER A 166 -10.00 -1.17 -17.15
CA SER A 166 -10.99 -1.29 -16.08
C SER A 166 -11.82 -2.54 -16.21
N SER A 167 -12.20 -3.10 -15.08
CA SER A 167 -13.14 -4.20 -14.99
C SER A 167 -14.24 -3.90 -13.99
N SER A 168 -15.46 -4.39 -14.23
CA SER A 168 -16.57 -4.28 -13.30
C SER A 168 -17.05 -5.67 -12.88
N GLY A 169 -17.14 -5.91 -11.59
CA GLY A 169 -17.67 -7.11 -10.98
C GLY A 169 -18.91 -6.86 -10.14
N LYS A 170 -19.58 -7.92 -9.67
CA LYS A 170 -20.83 -7.82 -8.88
C LYS A 170 -20.72 -6.90 -7.65
N ASN A 171 -19.51 -6.68 -7.10
CA ASN A 171 -19.30 -5.92 -5.86
C ASN A 171 -18.15 -4.90 -5.98
N GLY A 172 -17.96 -4.29 -7.16
CA GLY A 172 -16.94 -3.23 -7.31
C GLY A 172 -16.22 -3.24 -8.65
N LYS A 173 -15.38 -2.24 -8.83
CA LYS A 173 -14.64 -1.99 -10.07
C LYS A 173 -13.14 -2.03 -9.79
N TYR A 174 -12.39 -2.69 -10.66
CA TYR A 174 -10.94 -2.74 -10.63
C TYR A 174 -10.36 -1.97 -11.82
N HIS A 175 -9.46 -1.05 -11.54
CA HIS A 175 -8.89 -0.16 -12.54
C HIS A 175 -7.36 -0.20 -12.50
N LEU A 176 -6.72 -0.38 -13.64
CA LEU A 176 -5.29 -0.24 -13.84
C LEU A 176 -5.02 1.07 -14.56
N ILE A 177 -4.31 1.99 -13.92
CA ILE A 177 -4.08 3.36 -14.38
C ILE A 177 -2.59 3.56 -14.69
N GLN A 178 -2.30 3.90 -15.96
CA GLN A 178 -0.96 4.23 -16.39
C GLN A 178 -0.64 5.68 -16.06
N HIS A 179 0.25 5.91 -15.07
CA HIS A 179 0.72 7.25 -14.74
C HIS A 179 2.08 7.17 -14.05
N ASP A 180 3.00 8.01 -14.47
CA ASP A 180 4.25 8.22 -13.76
C ASP A 180 4.00 9.20 -12.60
N LEU A 181 4.23 8.76 -11.36
CA LEU A 181 3.98 9.58 -10.18
C LEU A 181 4.91 10.80 -10.06
N ARG A 182 5.90 10.94 -10.95
CA ARG A 182 6.75 12.13 -11.11
C ARG A 182 6.10 13.21 -11.97
N ASP A 183 5.13 12.83 -12.80
CA ASP A 183 4.39 13.73 -13.68
C ASP A 183 3.37 14.56 -12.89
N ASP A 184 2.69 15.48 -13.60
CA ASP A 184 1.66 16.34 -13.02
C ASP A 184 0.53 15.51 -12.35
N PRO A 185 0.36 15.61 -11.02
CA PRO A 185 -0.66 14.86 -10.30
C PRO A 185 -2.10 15.28 -10.65
N SER A 186 -2.33 16.44 -11.27
CA SER A 186 -3.65 16.83 -11.76
C SER A 186 -4.13 15.90 -12.88
N LEU A 187 -3.22 15.44 -13.73
CA LEU A 187 -3.50 14.44 -14.76
C LEU A 187 -3.82 13.07 -14.16
N LEU A 188 -3.19 12.72 -13.04
CA LEU A 188 -3.53 11.50 -12.31
C LEU A 188 -4.96 11.54 -11.80
N VAL A 189 -5.36 12.63 -11.13
CA VAL A 189 -6.73 12.78 -10.60
C VAL A 189 -7.77 12.73 -11.72
N GLN A 190 -7.50 13.34 -12.88
CA GLN A 190 -8.36 13.22 -14.05
C GLN A 190 -8.51 11.75 -14.52
N LYS A 191 -7.41 10.99 -14.57
CA LYS A 191 -7.43 9.58 -14.99
C LYS A 191 -8.14 8.70 -13.97
N LEU A 192 -7.96 8.96 -12.67
CA LEU A 192 -8.63 8.24 -11.60
C LEU A 192 -10.14 8.46 -11.64
N ASN A 193 -10.58 9.67 -12.01
CA ASN A 193 -12.00 10.04 -12.05
C ASN A 193 -12.75 9.63 -10.77
N LEU A 194 -12.16 9.98 -9.62
CA LEU A 194 -12.67 9.60 -8.31
C LEU A 194 -14.03 10.24 -8.05
N LYS A 195 -14.89 9.51 -7.37
CA LYS A 195 -16.15 10.04 -6.84
C LYS A 195 -15.84 10.87 -5.59
N VAL A 196 -15.97 12.20 -5.68
CA VAL A 196 -15.53 13.17 -4.67
C VAL A 196 -16.09 12.90 -3.27
N ARG A 197 -17.33 12.43 -3.17
CA ARG A 197 -18.03 12.19 -1.90
C ARG A 197 -17.71 10.83 -1.27
N LEU A 198 -17.09 9.91 -2.02
CA LEU A 198 -16.78 8.60 -1.48
C LEU A 198 -15.52 8.64 -0.64
N PRO A 199 -15.52 8.00 0.54
CA PRO A 199 -14.32 7.77 1.33
C PRO A 199 -13.23 7.11 0.46
N THR A 200 -12.03 7.66 0.49
CA THR A 200 -10.92 7.20 -0.34
C THR A 200 -9.68 6.90 0.50
N LEU A 201 -9.17 5.69 0.37
CA LEU A 201 -7.91 5.25 0.97
C LEU A 201 -6.80 5.24 -0.08
N PHE A 202 -5.78 6.06 0.10
CA PHE A 202 -4.55 6.03 -0.67
C PHE A 202 -3.53 5.13 0.03
N LEU A 203 -2.98 4.15 -0.70
CA LEU A 203 -1.99 3.20 -0.20
C LEU A 203 -0.68 3.36 -0.96
N LEU A 204 0.44 3.29 -0.24
CA LEU A 204 1.75 3.30 -0.85
C LEU A 204 2.75 2.44 -0.05
N GLU A 205 3.56 1.68 -0.76
CA GLU A 205 4.59 0.81 -0.20
C GLU A 205 5.93 1.07 -0.88
N CYS A 206 6.85 1.80 -0.20
CA CYS A 206 8.13 2.20 -0.77
C CYS A 206 7.95 2.97 -2.10
N VAL A 207 7.24 4.08 -2.07
CA VAL A 207 6.97 4.92 -3.25
C VAL A 207 7.67 6.26 -3.16
N PHE A 208 7.54 6.96 -2.04
CA PHE A 208 8.15 8.29 -1.88
C PHE A 208 9.67 8.25 -2.00
N MET A 209 10.29 7.15 -1.58
CA MET A 209 11.76 7.02 -1.69
C MET A 209 12.29 7.17 -3.12
N TYR A 210 11.48 6.88 -4.13
CA TYR A 210 11.84 6.97 -5.54
C TYR A 210 11.51 8.32 -6.17
N LEU A 211 10.63 9.09 -5.55
CA LEU A 211 10.15 10.35 -6.10
C LEU A 211 11.06 11.52 -5.71
N PRO A 212 11.23 12.53 -6.59
CA PRO A 212 11.74 13.82 -6.16
C PRO A 212 10.85 14.41 -5.06
N ASN A 213 11.47 15.10 -4.10
CA ASN A 213 10.73 15.67 -2.96
C ASN A 213 9.60 16.61 -3.41
N GLN A 214 9.85 17.42 -4.43
CA GLN A 214 8.81 18.32 -4.97
C GLN A 214 7.65 17.57 -5.60
N ALA A 215 7.92 16.51 -6.37
CA ALA A 215 6.87 15.69 -6.99
C ALA A 215 6.00 14.99 -5.92
N SER A 216 6.63 14.43 -4.88
CA SER A 216 5.90 13.79 -3.78
C SER A 216 5.05 14.78 -2.97
N LYS A 217 5.51 16.03 -2.80
CA LYS A 217 4.72 17.10 -2.16
C LYS A 217 3.52 17.51 -3.03
N ALA A 218 3.73 17.73 -4.32
CA ALA A 218 2.66 18.05 -5.26
C ALA A 218 1.61 16.92 -5.32
N LEU A 219 2.06 15.66 -5.36
CA LEU A 219 1.19 14.48 -5.34
C LEU A 219 0.31 14.47 -4.08
N LEU A 220 0.89 14.61 -2.89
CA LEU A 220 0.16 14.64 -1.63
C LEU A 220 -0.89 15.75 -1.61
N THR A 221 -0.50 16.98 -1.98
CA THR A 221 -1.42 18.14 -1.99
C THR A 221 -2.60 17.91 -2.93
N THR A 222 -2.35 17.36 -4.10
CA THR A 222 -3.41 17.08 -5.07
C THR A 222 -4.35 15.97 -4.61
N LEU A 223 -3.80 14.89 -4.03
CA LEU A 223 -4.61 13.77 -3.53
C LEU A 223 -5.45 14.17 -2.32
N SER A 224 -4.89 14.94 -1.38
CA SER A 224 -5.61 15.39 -0.18
C SER A 224 -6.82 16.28 -0.50
N THR A 225 -6.78 16.96 -1.65
CA THR A 225 -7.85 17.86 -2.08
C THR A 225 -8.79 17.26 -3.13
N SER A 226 -8.50 16.04 -3.61
CA SER A 226 -9.27 15.39 -4.69
C SER A 226 -10.61 14.82 -4.25
N VAL A 227 -10.79 14.57 -2.96
CA VAL A 227 -12.01 13.98 -2.37
C VAL A 227 -12.36 14.64 -1.04
N GLU A 228 -13.63 14.48 -0.60
CA GLU A 228 -14.08 15.04 0.67
C GLU A 228 -13.46 14.34 1.88
N LYS A 229 -13.32 13.01 1.83
CA LYS A 229 -12.76 12.18 2.90
C LYS A 229 -11.58 11.38 2.35
N ALA A 230 -10.37 11.80 2.67
CA ALA A 230 -9.12 11.19 2.23
C ALA A 230 -8.36 10.56 3.39
N TRP A 231 -7.90 9.33 3.23
CA TRP A 231 -6.92 8.68 4.11
C TRP A 231 -5.72 8.27 3.29
N ILE A 232 -4.56 8.36 3.89
CA ILE A 232 -3.31 7.86 3.31
C ILE A 232 -2.63 6.94 4.32
N VAL A 233 -2.21 5.78 3.86
CA VAL A 233 -1.45 4.80 4.64
C VAL A 233 -0.23 4.41 3.84
N GLY A 234 0.93 4.36 4.49
CA GLY A 234 2.16 4.00 3.80
C GLY A 234 3.18 3.29 4.65
N TYR A 235 4.07 2.60 3.93
CA TYR A 235 5.26 1.95 4.43
C TYR A 235 6.45 2.50 3.66
N GLU A 236 7.38 3.15 4.37
CA GLU A 236 8.55 3.81 3.77
C GLU A 236 9.82 3.60 4.60
N PRO A 237 11.00 3.65 3.98
CA PRO A 237 12.24 3.62 4.74
C PRO A 237 12.48 4.94 5.48
N ILE A 238 13.11 4.84 6.66
CA ILE A 238 13.69 5.96 7.41
C ILE A 238 15.18 5.71 7.61
N LEU A 239 16.00 6.69 7.28
CA LEU A 239 17.45 6.51 7.32
C LEU A 239 18.05 6.76 8.70
N GLY A 240 17.37 7.55 9.54
CA GLY A 240 17.95 7.97 10.82
C GLY A 240 19.27 8.73 10.66
N SER A 241 20.03 8.77 11.75
CA SER A 241 21.37 9.40 11.79
C SER A 241 22.48 8.42 12.20
N ASP A 242 22.15 7.17 12.47
CA ASP A 242 23.06 6.13 12.95
C ASP A 242 23.93 5.52 11.83
N PRO A 243 24.89 4.65 12.17
CA PRO A 243 25.75 3.99 11.18
C PRO A 243 24.98 3.11 10.18
N PHE A 244 23.93 2.42 10.62
CA PHE A 244 23.15 1.55 9.74
C PHE A 244 22.41 2.36 8.67
N GLY A 245 21.75 3.46 9.06
CA GLY A 245 21.07 4.33 8.10
C GLY A 245 22.02 4.98 7.09
N ARG A 246 23.25 5.29 7.49
CA ARG A 246 24.27 5.77 6.55
C ARG A 246 24.66 4.71 5.51
N ILE A 247 24.85 3.46 5.93
CA ILE A 247 25.16 2.35 5.03
C ILE A 247 23.95 2.07 4.11
N MET A 248 22.75 2.06 4.65
CA MET A 248 21.50 1.89 3.88
C MET A 248 21.39 2.97 2.78
N GLN A 249 21.63 4.24 3.12
CA GLN A 249 21.66 5.33 2.15
C GLN A 249 22.68 5.09 1.04
N GLN A 250 23.93 4.73 1.41
CA GLN A 250 24.97 4.45 0.44
C GLN A 250 24.61 3.31 -0.51
N ASN A 251 23.99 2.26 -0.01
CA ASN A 251 23.55 1.11 -0.81
C ASN A 251 22.44 1.51 -1.80
N LEU A 252 21.46 2.32 -1.38
CA LEU A 252 20.38 2.79 -2.24
C LEU A 252 20.90 3.74 -3.34
N VAL A 253 21.88 4.59 -3.02
CA VAL A 253 22.53 5.47 -4.02
C VAL A 253 23.36 4.64 -5.00
N ARG A 254 24.15 3.65 -4.54
CA ARG A 254 24.93 2.75 -5.40
C ARG A 254 24.02 1.94 -6.34
N ALA A 255 22.88 1.48 -5.85
CA ALA A 255 21.88 0.76 -6.63
C ALA A 255 21.13 1.68 -7.61
N ARG A 256 21.40 2.98 -7.63
CA ARG A 256 20.68 4.00 -8.42
C ARG A 256 19.17 4.04 -8.13
N VAL A 257 18.78 3.63 -6.94
CA VAL A 257 17.40 3.63 -6.45
C VAL A 257 17.06 4.98 -5.82
N ALA A 258 18.02 5.60 -5.14
CA ALA A 258 17.90 6.95 -4.58
C ALA A 258 18.83 7.93 -5.28
N THR A 259 18.32 9.13 -5.54
CA THR A 259 19.08 10.27 -6.06
C THR A 259 19.25 11.33 -4.97
N PRO A 260 20.19 12.29 -5.11
CA PRO A 260 20.33 13.40 -4.17
C PRO A 260 19.04 14.23 -3.98
N PHE A 261 18.13 14.19 -4.95
CA PHE A 261 16.87 14.93 -4.94
C PHE A 261 15.67 14.07 -4.48
N SER A 262 15.89 12.79 -4.16
CA SER A 262 14.81 11.91 -3.73
C SER A 262 14.24 12.31 -2.37
N CYS A 263 12.97 12.10 -2.20
CA CYS A 263 12.24 12.34 -0.96
C CYS A 263 12.88 11.62 0.24
N LEU A 264 13.46 10.43 0.03
CA LEU A 264 14.14 9.64 1.06
C LEU A 264 15.16 10.45 1.88
N LEU A 265 15.92 11.36 1.23
CA LEU A 265 16.92 12.17 1.92
C LEU A 265 16.31 13.31 2.74
N GLN A 266 15.07 13.67 2.47
CA GLN A 266 14.31 14.71 3.19
C GLN A 266 13.47 14.11 4.32
N THR A 267 13.03 12.85 4.19
CA THR A 267 12.19 12.15 5.17
C THR A 267 13.00 11.09 5.94
N ARG A 268 14.07 11.53 6.61
CA ARG A 268 15.00 10.65 7.31
C ARG A 268 14.46 10.09 8.64
N THR A 269 13.43 10.70 9.21
CA THR A 269 12.86 10.39 10.52
C THR A 269 11.35 10.26 10.47
N LEU A 270 10.74 9.69 11.51
CA LEU A 270 9.28 9.65 11.65
C LEU A 270 8.67 11.05 11.62
N GLN A 271 9.31 12.00 12.32
CA GLN A 271 8.85 13.39 12.37
C GLN A 271 8.84 14.02 10.97
N ALA A 272 9.88 13.81 10.17
CA ALA A 272 9.95 14.35 8.81
C ALA A 272 8.87 13.73 7.87
N HIS A 273 8.50 12.47 8.08
CA HIS A 273 7.36 11.87 7.37
C HIS A 273 6.04 12.53 7.77
N LEU A 274 5.82 12.77 9.07
CA LEU A 274 4.62 13.45 9.55
C LEU A 274 4.51 14.87 9.01
N GLU A 275 5.58 15.66 9.10
CA GLU A 275 5.64 17.01 8.54
C GLU A 275 5.29 17.03 7.06
N LYS A 276 5.84 16.10 6.29
CA LYS A 276 5.54 15.95 4.88
C LYS A 276 4.07 15.66 4.60
N LEU A 277 3.42 14.79 5.38
CA LEU A 277 2.01 14.46 5.23
C LEU A 277 1.14 15.69 5.54
N VAL A 278 1.44 16.39 6.64
CA VAL A 278 0.71 17.58 7.06
C VAL A 278 0.87 18.71 6.05
N GLU A 279 2.08 19.00 5.58
CA GLU A 279 2.34 19.97 4.51
C GLU A 279 1.66 19.61 3.19
N GLY A 280 1.49 18.31 2.93
CA GLY A 280 0.75 17.77 1.78
C GLY A 280 -0.77 17.79 1.94
N GLY A 281 -1.32 18.38 3.02
CA GLY A 281 -2.76 18.53 3.23
C GLY A 281 -3.44 17.37 3.97
N PHE A 282 -2.70 16.36 4.42
CA PHE A 282 -3.20 15.33 5.33
C PHE A 282 -3.00 15.75 6.78
N SER A 283 -3.61 16.90 7.15
CA SER A 283 -3.33 17.62 8.40
C SER A 283 -4.35 17.39 9.50
N ARG A 284 -5.48 16.72 9.23
CA ARG A 284 -6.52 16.51 10.25
C ARG A 284 -6.06 15.58 11.36
N ARG A 285 -5.27 14.57 11.00
CA ARG A 285 -4.47 13.74 11.91
C ARG A 285 -3.40 13.03 11.11
N ALA A 286 -2.17 12.99 11.65
CA ALA A 286 -1.07 12.24 11.09
C ALA A 286 -0.33 11.50 12.21
N VAL A 287 -0.08 10.21 12.02
CA VAL A 287 0.60 9.35 12.99
C VAL A 287 1.61 8.46 12.27
N ALA A 288 2.73 8.19 12.92
CA ALA A 288 3.76 7.29 12.40
C ALA A 288 4.46 6.53 13.53
N CYS A 289 4.87 5.31 13.24
CA CYS A 289 5.73 4.51 14.11
C CYS A 289 6.78 3.76 13.27
N ASP A 290 7.86 3.33 13.92
CA ASP A 290 8.76 2.39 13.26
C ASP A 290 8.09 1.01 13.10
N MET A 291 8.63 0.19 12.19
CA MET A 291 8.04 -1.12 11.89
C MET A 291 8.23 -2.13 13.02
N TRP A 292 9.19 -1.95 13.93
CA TRP A 292 9.29 -2.79 15.12
C TRP A 292 8.08 -2.54 16.05
N SER A 293 7.78 -1.28 16.33
CA SER A 293 6.59 -0.90 17.11
C SER A 293 5.30 -1.37 16.43
N ALA A 294 5.21 -1.23 15.11
CA ALA A 294 4.09 -1.74 14.33
C ALA A 294 3.94 -3.26 14.43
N TYR A 295 5.05 -4.02 14.35
CA TYR A 295 5.04 -5.48 14.50
C TYR A 295 4.52 -5.91 15.88
N GLU A 296 4.94 -5.23 16.94
CA GLU A 296 4.52 -5.57 18.31
C GLU A 296 3.04 -5.31 18.57
N THR A 297 2.46 -4.30 17.92
CA THR A 297 1.12 -3.79 18.25
C THR A 297 0.06 -4.09 17.20
N ILE A 298 0.40 -4.06 15.91
CA ILE A 298 -0.55 -4.27 14.82
C ILE A 298 -0.78 -5.75 14.56
N LEU A 299 0.28 -6.55 14.57
CA LEU A 299 0.16 -7.98 14.31
C LEU A 299 -0.53 -8.70 15.48
N THR A 300 -1.47 -9.56 15.13
CA THR A 300 -2.13 -10.43 16.12
C THR A 300 -1.15 -11.46 16.69
N ASN A 301 -1.50 -11.99 17.88
CA ASN A 301 -0.73 -13.10 18.48
C ASN A 301 -0.64 -14.31 17.56
N ASP A 302 -1.68 -14.59 16.77
CA ASP A 302 -1.69 -15.69 15.81
C ASP A 302 -0.74 -15.46 14.64
N GLN A 303 -0.71 -14.25 14.10
CA GLN A 303 0.25 -13.89 13.04
C GLN A 303 1.69 -14.01 13.53
N ARG A 304 2.00 -13.53 14.74
CA ARG A 304 3.33 -13.68 15.35
C ARG A 304 3.68 -15.15 15.64
N ARG A 305 2.74 -15.92 16.17
CA ARG A 305 2.92 -17.37 16.39
C ARG A 305 3.17 -18.12 15.10
N ARG A 306 2.42 -17.81 14.04
CA ARG A 306 2.62 -18.38 12.71
C ARG A 306 4.01 -18.08 12.19
N ALA A 307 4.47 -16.84 12.27
CA ALA A 307 5.80 -16.43 11.85
C ALA A 307 6.91 -17.22 12.60
N ASN A 308 6.77 -17.38 13.93
CA ASN A 308 7.72 -18.12 14.75
C ASN A 308 7.74 -19.62 14.44
N LYS A 309 6.61 -20.19 14.01
CA LYS A 309 6.52 -21.60 13.60
C LYS A 309 7.08 -21.85 12.20
N SER A 310 6.97 -20.86 11.31
CA SER A 310 7.35 -20.99 9.90
C SER A 310 8.87 -21.10 9.73
N GLU A 311 9.63 -20.37 10.52
CA GLU A 311 11.08 -20.34 10.40
C GLU A 311 11.73 -19.80 11.69
N LEU A 312 12.87 -20.37 12.07
CA LEU A 312 13.69 -19.85 13.15
C LEU A 312 14.35 -18.54 12.71
N LEU A 313 14.37 -17.55 13.58
CA LEU A 313 15.06 -16.29 13.40
C LEU A 313 16.16 -16.17 14.45
N ASP A 314 17.40 -16.38 14.04
CA ASP A 314 18.56 -16.26 14.92
C ASP A 314 19.05 -14.82 15.02
N GLU A 315 18.99 -14.06 13.90
CA GLU A 315 19.47 -12.68 13.84
C GLU A 315 18.37 -11.69 14.30
N VAL A 316 17.91 -11.84 15.55
CA VAL A 316 16.81 -11.03 16.09
C VAL A 316 17.20 -9.55 16.21
N GLU A 317 18.42 -9.27 16.64
CA GLU A 317 18.92 -7.91 16.85
C GLU A 317 19.05 -7.16 15.53
N GLU A 318 19.60 -7.79 14.50
CA GLU A 318 19.71 -7.27 13.16
C GLU A 318 18.33 -7.02 12.54
N TRP A 319 17.42 -7.96 12.76
CA TRP A 319 16.04 -7.82 12.29
C TRP A 319 15.34 -6.61 12.95
N ILE A 320 15.46 -6.44 14.27
CA ILE A 320 14.94 -5.28 14.99
C ILE A 320 15.56 -3.99 14.46
N LEU A 321 16.86 -3.99 14.22
CA LEU A 321 17.58 -2.85 13.65
C LEU A 321 17.01 -2.47 12.28
N ILE A 322 16.81 -3.45 11.39
CA ILE A 322 16.19 -3.22 10.07
C ILE A 322 14.76 -2.68 10.25
N MET A 323 13.95 -3.27 11.11
CA MET A 323 12.57 -2.86 11.34
C MET A 323 12.46 -1.41 11.85
N ARG A 324 13.44 -0.94 12.61
CA ARG A 324 13.52 0.45 13.06
C ARG A 324 13.94 1.44 11.96
N HIS A 325 14.40 0.93 10.81
CA HIS A 325 14.74 1.73 9.62
C HIS A 325 13.64 1.75 8.55
N TYR A 326 12.45 1.31 8.93
CA TYR A 326 11.23 1.49 8.15
C TYR A 326 10.14 2.04 9.05
N CYS A 327 9.22 2.81 8.48
CA CYS A 327 8.07 3.33 9.18
C CYS A 327 6.77 2.86 8.54
N PHE A 328 5.75 2.83 9.38
CA PHE A 328 4.37 2.72 9.00
C PHE A 328 3.66 4.00 9.45
N PHE A 329 2.96 4.64 8.53
CA PHE A 329 2.26 5.88 8.82
C PHE A 329 0.85 5.87 8.28
N ALA A 330 0.01 6.69 8.90
CA ALA A 330 -1.34 6.94 8.44
C ALA A 330 -1.73 8.40 8.71
N ALA A 331 -2.48 8.99 7.79
CA ALA A 331 -2.96 10.36 7.98
C ALA A 331 -4.33 10.56 7.32
N ARG A 332 -5.04 11.59 7.79
CA ARG A 332 -6.35 12.01 7.29
C ARG A 332 -6.27 13.41 6.68
N GLY A 333 -6.90 13.57 5.53
CA GLY A 333 -7.09 14.82 4.81
C GLY A 333 -8.50 14.89 4.20
N GLY A 334 -8.67 15.69 3.18
CA GLY A 334 -9.92 15.83 2.44
C GLY A 334 -10.51 17.25 2.53
N ASN A 335 -11.37 17.58 1.57
CA ASN A 335 -11.98 18.92 1.42
C ASN A 335 -13.24 19.14 2.26
N GLN A 336 -13.68 18.18 3.05
CA GLN A 336 -14.86 18.33 3.90
C GLN A 336 -14.70 19.52 4.82
N ARG A 337 -15.68 20.42 4.89
CA ARG A 337 -15.70 21.54 5.85
C ARG A 337 -15.97 21.01 7.25
N ASP A 338 -15.35 21.60 8.27
CA ASP A 338 -15.32 21.13 9.67
C ASP A 338 -16.66 21.16 10.43
N ASN A 339 -17.80 21.23 9.76
CA ASN A 339 -19.11 21.31 10.41
C ASN A 339 -19.68 19.94 10.87
N ASP A 340 -19.00 18.84 10.57
CA ASP A 340 -19.38 17.50 11.05
C ASP A 340 -18.51 17.10 12.23
N ASP A 341 -18.87 17.60 13.43
CA ASP A 341 -18.27 17.24 14.73
C ASP A 341 -18.37 15.74 15.08
N ASP A 342 -19.14 14.98 14.33
CA ASP A 342 -19.47 13.59 14.65
C ASP A 342 -18.40 12.57 14.17
N ASP A 343 -17.55 12.96 13.23
CA ASP A 343 -16.58 12.04 12.59
C ASP A 343 -15.14 12.16 13.13
N THR A 344 -14.86 13.15 13.98
CA THR A 344 -13.51 13.43 14.48
C THR A 344 -13.03 12.41 15.52
N ASN A 345 -13.92 11.72 16.21
CA ASN A 345 -13.57 10.89 17.35
C ASN A 345 -13.33 9.42 17.02
N GLU A 346 -13.94 8.86 15.97
CA GLU A 346 -13.94 7.40 15.75
C GLU A 346 -12.73 6.90 14.94
N TRP A 347 -12.31 7.68 13.92
CA TRP A 347 -11.13 7.32 13.10
C TRP A 347 -9.79 7.68 13.76
N THR A 348 -9.84 8.52 14.77
CA THR A 348 -8.66 9.11 15.41
C THR A 348 -8.45 8.65 16.84
N ARG A 349 -9.39 7.94 17.45
CA ARG A 349 -9.15 7.33 18.76
C ARG A 349 -8.09 6.23 18.62
N VAL A 350 -7.06 6.33 19.45
CA VAL A 350 -6.17 5.20 19.71
C VAL A 350 -6.98 4.19 20.50
N GLY A 351 -7.47 3.16 19.80
CA GLY A 351 -8.29 2.11 20.40
C GLY A 351 -8.54 1.00 19.38
N PRO A 352 -8.84 -0.23 19.81
CA PRO A 352 -8.94 -1.40 18.92
C PRO A 352 -10.03 -1.29 17.85
N GLU A 353 -10.95 -0.32 17.97
CA GLU A 353 -12.08 -0.15 17.05
C GLU A 353 -11.87 0.98 16.02
N SER A 354 -10.86 1.83 16.19
CA SER A 354 -10.54 2.88 15.22
C SER A 354 -9.83 2.31 14.00
N PRO A 355 -10.08 2.80 12.76
CA PRO A 355 -9.29 2.42 11.58
C PRO A 355 -7.81 2.76 11.67
N LEU A 356 -7.45 3.75 12.48
CA LEU A 356 -6.07 4.08 12.87
C LEU A 356 -5.75 3.62 14.31
N GLY A 357 -6.72 3.08 15.03
CA GLY A 357 -6.60 2.63 16.41
C GLY A 357 -5.75 1.39 16.62
N PHE A 358 -5.24 0.84 15.51
CA PHE A 358 -4.22 -0.20 15.54
C PHE A 358 -2.81 0.34 15.71
N LEU A 359 -2.61 1.65 15.59
CA LEU A 359 -1.28 2.24 15.78
C LEU A 359 -0.97 2.29 17.28
N PRO A 360 0.28 2.00 17.69
CA PRO A 360 0.66 1.94 19.09
C PRO A 360 0.43 3.27 19.82
N GLU A 361 0.14 3.21 21.11
CA GLU A 361 0.10 4.39 21.98
C GLU A 361 1.40 5.22 21.96
N LYS A 362 2.52 4.56 21.56
CA LYS A 362 3.84 5.18 21.39
C LYS A 362 4.09 5.77 20.00
N CYS A 363 3.07 5.87 19.15
CA CYS A 363 3.23 6.56 17.87
C CYS A 363 3.54 8.04 18.08
N LEU A 364 4.41 8.54 17.22
CA LEU A 364 4.58 9.97 17.06
C LEU A 364 3.31 10.52 16.37
N GLU A 365 2.67 11.48 16.99
CA GLU A 365 1.49 12.16 16.47
C GLU A 365 1.84 13.61 16.19
N PHE A 366 1.43 14.11 15.04
CA PHE A 366 1.50 15.54 14.76
C PHE A 366 0.28 16.22 15.41
N LYS A 367 0.54 17.09 16.37
CA LYS A 367 -0.46 17.89 17.09
C LYS A 367 -0.65 19.23 16.41
#